data_a5a0a58a212b7a4148d495bba4685c75
#
_entry.id   a5a0a58a212b7a4148d495bba4685c75
#
_cell.length_a   1.000
_cell.length_b   1.000
_cell.length_c   1.000
_cell.angle_alpha   90.00
_cell.angle_beta   90.00
_cell.angle_gamma   90.00
#
_symmetry.space_group_name_H-M   'P 1'
#
loop_
_entity.id
_entity.type
_entity.pdbx_description
1 polymer ?
#
loop_
_entity_poly.entity_id
_entity_poly.type
_entity_poly.pdbx_seq_one_letter_code
_entity_poly.pdbx_strand_id
1 'polypeptide(L)'
;MLRALVVPTLLLTLALRSALVPAIAGPLLADDLETCRNRQADAGVRLAACENLLSGGQLAGKDLAIALSARGGGLLTKHDYDKAIATFSEAVTADPDDPGPLIGRGWAYVQKGDDDRAMADFNQAIKLRPNVPMALNNRGTIFLRQGALQSALDDFDAALRSNPNLFFARMNRGHVLMINKDYEGALKELAEAERIKPSEIGPQNLRCQTYAALRQFDQALAVCNALIEKLPKQQYALVTRADIYLAKGELDPALKDYNTVLGVNPNNTRAHLGRGHLFEQRRDLAQARADYRSAGFTLNRIDDIDTTIAKTAARERLAALTPGPGGTGAVRRVALVIGNGAYRNVHPLDNPQHDARQIAGVLRDIGFQTVTLTNDLTRDKFFEALHAFGKEAEKADWAVVYYAGHGFEIGGVNYLVPVDARLAADKDAEAEAVALEQVIAAVGGARKLRLVILDACRDNPFAPTMRHTIELKLVDKGFSNIEPGAGFMVVYAAKHGETALDGEGGGSPFATVLARDIKEQKVEIRKLFDIVRDDVWTATKHQQQPFTYGSPPGREDFFFVAGK
;
A
#
# COMPACT_ATOMS: atom_id res chain seq x y z
N MET A 1 62.88 69.11 13.52
CA MET A 1 63.68 69.13 12.27
C MET A 1 62.88 68.38 11.20
N LEU A 2 62.44 69.19 10.25
CA LEU A 2 62.51 68.98 8.77
C LEU A 2 61.81 67.69 8.26
N ARG A 3 61.02 67.70 7.23
CA ARG A 3 60.48 68.69 6.22
C ARG A 3 59.29 67.98 5.58
N ALA A 4 58.25 68.78 5.31
CA ALA A 4 57.15 68.43 4.46
C ALA A 4 57.59 68.22 3.00
N LEU A 5 56.97 67.29 2.29
CA LEU A 5 56.94 67.28 0.84
C LEU A 5 55.53 66.91 0.38
N VAL A 6 54.93 67.92 -0.21
CA VAL A 6 53.67 67.91 -0.93
C VAL A 6 53.92 67.27 -2.31
N VAL A 7 53.09 66.30 -2.71
CA VAL A 7 53.01 65.80 -4.09
C VAL A 7 51.55 65.81 -4.54
N PRO A 8 51.25 66.34 -5.73
CA PRO A 8 49.87 66.73 -6.12
C PRO A 8 49.02 65.57 -6.57
N THR A 9 47.74 65.72 -6.25
CA THR A 9 46.63 64.90 -6.67
C THR A 9 46.46 64.90 -8.21
N LEU A 10 46.68 63.73 -8.85
CA LEU A 10 46.30 63.50 -10.25
C LEU A 10 44.96 62.77 -10.24
N LEU A 11 43.88 63.52 -10.58
CA LEU A 11 42.55 62.96 -10.84
C LEU A 11 42.60 62.14 -12.16
N LEU A 12 42.61 60.83 -12.06
CA LEU A 12 42.43 59.95 -13.19
C LEU A 12 40.96 59.51 -13.21
N THR A 13 40.16 60.17 -14.05
CA THR A 13 38.78 59.77 -14.39
C THR A 13 38.85 58.49 -15.22
N LEU A 14 38.62 57.34 -14.55
CA LEU A 14 38.36 56.07 -15.23
C LEU A 14 36.91 56.08 -15.72
N ALA A 15 36.71 56.37 -17.00
CA ALA A 15 35.44 56.11 -17.69
C ALA A 15 35.25 54.59 -17.74
N LEU A 16 34.36 54.05 -16.88
CA LEU A 16 33.81 52.70 -17.05
C LEU A 16 33.04 52.69 -18.38
N ARG A 17 33.66 52.25 -19.43
CA ARG A 17 32.95 51.71 -20.60
C ARG A 17 32.34 50.39 -20.15
N SER A 18 31.05 50.39 -19.82
CA SER A 18 30.21 49.19 -19.82
C SER A 18 30.23 48.60 -21.24
N ALA A 19 31.16 47.69 -21.46
CA ALA A 19 31.06 46.79 -22.59
C ALA A 19 29.77 45.98 -22.39
N LEU A 20 28.70 46.32 -23.08
CA LEU A 20 27.63 45.37 -23.39
C LEU A 20 28.33 44.20 -24.09
N VAL A 21 28.52 43.12 -23.35
CA VAL A 21 28.71 41.80 -23.96
C VAL A 21 27.39 41.51 -24.67
N PRO A 22 27.33 41.45 -26.00
CA PRO A 22 26.13 41.00 -26.65
C PRO A 22 25.93 39.56 -26.20
N ALA A 23 24.78 39.30 -25.57
CA ALA A 23 24.33 37.97 -25.31
C ALA A 23 24.31 37.22 -26.65
N ILE A 24 25.34 36.39 -26.88
CA ILE A 24 25.32 35.38 -27.90
C ILE A 24 24.41 34.27 -27.36
N ALA A 25 23.17 34.60 -27.07
CA ALA A 25 22.06 33.64 -27.00
C ALA A 25 21.61 33.46 -28.46
N GLY A 26 22.42 32.71 -29.17
CA GLY A 26 22.25 32.54 -30.59
C GLY A 26 21.34 31.36 -30.94
N PRO A 27 21.44 30.85 -32.14
CA PRO A 27 20.50 29.91 -32.79
C PRO A 27 20.30 28.59 -32.04
N LEU A 28 21.24 28.15 -31.20
CA LEU A 28 21.15 26.91 -30.41
C LEU A 28 20.00 26.90 -29.37
N LEU A 29 19.75 28.02 -28.71
CA LEU A 29 18.66 28.11 -27.70
C LEU A 29 17.27 28.11 -28.36
N ALA A 30 17.14 28.68 -29.56
CA ALA A 30 15.89 28.69 -30.31
C ALA A 30 15.56 27.27 -30.84
N ASP A 31 16.57 26.52 -31.28
CA ASP A 31 16.46 25.14 -31.76
C ASP A 31 16.14 24.18 -30.61
N ASP A 32 16.81 24.35 -29.46
CA ASP A 32 16.48 23.60 -28.24
C ASP A 32 15.05 23.87 -27.75
N LEU A 33 14.56 25.10 -27.83
CA LEU A 33 13.20 25.44 -27.43
C LEU A 33 12.15 24.81 -28.34
N GLU A 34 12.37 24.85 -29.65
CA GLU A 34 11.50 24.19 -30.62
C GLU A 34 11.51 22.69 -30.42
N THR A 35 12.68 22.07 -30.25
CA THR A 35 12.84 20.65 -29.97
C THR A 35 12.18 20.25 -28.65
N CYS A 36 12.36 21.02 -27.57
CA CYS A 36 11.75 20.77 -26.28
C CYS A 36 10.21 20.83 -26.33
N ARG A 37 9.64 21.76 -27.10
CA ARG A 37 8.19 21.87 -27.32
C ARG A 37 7.62 20.78 -28.23
N ASN A 38 8.44 20.21 -29.10
CA ASN A 38 7.99 19.22 -30.09
C ASN A 38 7.72 17.85 -29.44
N ARG A 39 6.44 17.58 -29.13
CA ARG A 39 5.99 16.29 -28.56
C ARG A 39 6.16 15.10 -29.49
N GLN A 40 6.46 15.33 -30.78
CA GLN A 40 6.70 14.30 -31.79
C GLN A 40 8.19 13.93 -31.91
N ALA A 41 9.08 14.73 -31.33
CA ALA A 41 10.51 14.46 -31.31
C ALA A 41 10.82 13.20 -30.48
N ASP A 42 11.94 12.54 -30.77
CA ASP A 42 12.46 11.44 -29.96
C ASP A 42 12.55 11.88 -28.48
N ALA A 43 12.10 11.01 -27.57
CA ALA A 43 11.98 11.34 -26.15
C ALA A 43 13.33 11.71 -25.51
N GLY A 44 14.43 11.05 -25.93
CA GLY A 44 15.77 11.33 -25.43
C GLY A 44 16.31 12.67 -25.95
N VAL A 45 16.11 12.94 -27.23
CA VAL A 45 16.51 14.21 -27.88
C VAL A 45 15.73 15.36 -27.27
N ARG A 46 14.42 15.20 -27.09
CA ARG A 46 13.56 16.20 -26.46
C ARG A 46 13.98 16.47 -25.01
N LEU A 47 14.24 15.42 -24.23
CA LEU A 47 14.68 15.57 -22.83
C LEU A 47 16.01 16.32 -22.77
N ALA A 48 16.99 16.00 -23.61
CA ALA A 48 18.28 16.67 -23.65
C ALA A 48 18.14 18.17 -23.97
N ALA A 49 17.32 18.51 -24.98
CA ALA A 49 17.03 19.92 -25.31
C ALA A 49 16.37 20.67 -24.15
N CYS A 50 15.40 20.04 -23.47
CA CYS A 50 14.74 20.63 -22.30
C CYS A 50 15.72 20.81 -21.12
N GLU A 51 16.62 19.86 -20.86
CA GLU A 51 17.65 19.97 -19.80
C GLU A 51 18.68 21.07 -20.08
N ASN A 52 19.09 21.23 -21.34
CA ASN A 52 19.96 22.36 -21.75
C ASN A 52 19.31 23.71 -21.43
N LEU A 53 18.02 23.85 -21.76
CA LEU A 53 17.26 25.07 -21.48
C LEU A 53 17.10 25.34 -19.99
N LEU A 54 16.82 24.29 -19.18
CA LEU A 54 16.69 24.39 -17.73
C LEU A 54 18.00 24.83 -17.07
N SER A 55 19.14 24.32 -17.56
CA SER A 55 20.46 24.71 -17.06
C SER A 55 20.80 26.16 -17.37
N GLY A 56 20.25 26.73 -18.43
CA GLY A 56 20.41 28.15 -18.78
C GLY A 56 19.65 29.13 -17.87
N GLY A 57 18.68 28.67 -17.10
CA GLY A 57 17.96 29.45 -16.09
C GLY A 57 17.11 30.60 -16.63
N GLN A 58 16.84 30.68 -17.93
CA GLN A 58 16.14 31.79 -18.59
C GLN A 58 14.68 31.53 -18.90
N LEU A 59 14.20 30.29 -18.64
CA LEU A 59 12.81 29.90 -18.91
C LEU A 59 11.85 30.45 -17.85
N ALA A 60 10.67 30.86 -18.29
CA ALA A 60 9.58 31.28 -17.41
C ALA A 60 8.22 30.81 -17.97
N GLY A 61 7.20 30.80 -17.13
CA GLY A 61 5.81 30.50 -17.52
C GLY A 61 5.70 29.17 -18.26
N LYS A 62 4.98 29.17 -19.37
CA LYS A 62 4.67 27.95 -20.16
C LYS A 62 5.90 27.19 -20.63
N ASP A 63 6.95 27.88 -21.03
CA ASP A 63 8.17 27.22 -21.52
C ASP A 63 8.93 26.53 -20.40
N LEU A 64 8.98 27.14 -19.22
CA LEU A 64 9.49 26.49 -18.02
C LEU A 64 8.65 25.25 -17.67
N ALA A 65 7.32 25.34 -17.70
CA ALA A 65 6.43 24.23 -17.43
C ALA A 65 6.63 23.06 -18.42
N ILE A 66 6.82 23.35 -19.70
CA ILE A 66 7.09 22.31 -20.73
C ILE A 66 8.42 21.61 -20.45
N ALA A 67 9.49 22.36 -20.17
CA ALA A 67 10.81 21.81 -19.92
C ALA A 67 10.83 20.97 -18.62
N LEU A 68 10.22 21.46 -17.55
CA LEU A 68 10.04 20.72 -16.29
C LEU A 68 9.20 19.45 -16.48
N SER A 69 8.12 19.53 -17.27
CA SER A 69 7.28 18.35 -17.57
C SER A 69 8.05 17.28 -18.33
N ALA A 70 8.93 17.65 -19.26
CA ALA A 70 9.78 16.70 -19.97
C ALA A 70 10.79 16.04 -19.02
N ARG A 71 11.43 16.83 -18.13
CA ARG A 71 12.32 16.30 -17.07
C ARG A 71 11.58 15.37 -16.13
N GLY A 72 10.39 15.78 -15.64
CA GLY A 72 9.53 14.94 -14.80
C GLY A 72 9.17 13.61 -15.45
N GLY A 73 8.85 13.63 -16.75
CA GLY A 73 8.62 12.41 -17.55
C GLY A 73 9.86 11.52 -17.66
N GLY A 74 11.04 12.10 -17.82
CA GLY A 74 12.31 11.36 -17.81
C GLY A 74 12.60 10.72 -16.44
N LEU A 75 12.24 11.39 -15.34
CA LEU A 75 12.36 10.87 -13.97
C LEU A 75 11.38 9.71 -13.72
N LEU A 76 10.16 9.78 -14.25
CA LEU A 76 9.20 8.66 -14.20
C LEU A 76 9.75 7.40 -14.87
N THR A 77 10.41 7.54 -16.03
CA THR A 77 11.02 6.39 -16.73
C THR A 77 12.19 5.78 -15.96
N LYS A 78 12.85 6.57 -15.12
CA LYS A 78 13.93 6.12 -14.22
C LYS A 78 13.41 5.62 -12.86
N HIS A 79 12.09 5.61 -12.66
CA HIS A 79 11.43 5.28 -11.38
C HIS A 79 11.82 6.19 -10.21
N ASP A 80 12.33 7.40 -10.49
CA ASP A 80 12.63 8.41 -9.47
C ASP A 80 11.38 9.27 -9.24
N TYR A 81 10.39 8.65 -8.59
CA TYR A 81 9.05 9.23 -8.43
C TYR A 81 9.06 10.50 -7.58
N ASP A 82 9.96 10.60 -6.62
CA ASP A 82 10.01 11.74 -5.71
C ASP A 82 10.52 12.99 -6.42
N LYS A 83 11.62 12.86 -7.17
CA LYS A 83 12.09 13.97 -8.00
C LYS A 83 11.09 14.29 -9.12
N ALA A 84 10.38 13.29 -9.64
CA ALA A 84 9.31 13.54 -10.62
C ALA A 84 8.20 14.39 -10.01
N ILE A 85 7.72 14.08 -8.80
CA ILE A 85 6.70 14.85 -8.07
C ILE A 85 7.16 16.29 -7.82
N ALA A 86 8.38 16.48 -7.32
CA ALA A 86 8.94 17.80 -7.10
C ALA A 86 8.99 18.60 -8.40
N THR A 87 9.54 18.01 -9.46
CA THR A 87 9.68 18.64 -10.78
C THR A 87 8.31 18.98 -11.40
N PHE A 88 7.34 18.09 -11.33
CA PHE A 88 5.98 18.39 -11.80
C PHE A 88 5.28 19.46 -10.93
N SER A 89 5.58 19.54 -9.65
CA SER A 89 5.03 20.61 -8.78
C SER A 89 5.56 21.98 -9.16
N GLU A 90 6.85 22.09 -9.53
CA GLU A 90 7.41 23.30 -10.13
C GLU A 90 6.73 23.62 -11.47
N ALA A 91 6.48 22.60 -12.31
CA ALA A 91 5.79 22.79 -13.59
C ALA A 91 4.35 23.28 -13.42
N VAL A 92 3.59 22.74 -12.45
CA VAL A 92 2.23 23.23 -12.11
C VAL A 92 2.27 24.68 -11.63
N THR A 93 3.30 25.08 -10.89
CA THR A 93 3.46 26.46 -10.43
C THR A 93 3.79 27.39 -11.60
N ALA A 94 4.58 26.93 -12.57
CA ALA A 94 4.97 27.71 -13.74
C ALA A 94 3.81 27.91 -14.75
N ASP A 95 2.95 26.92 -14.93
CA ASP A 95 1.72 27.00 -15.76
C ASP A 95 0.57 26.24 -15.08
N PRO A 96 -0.23 26.90 -14.23
CA PRO A 96 -1.34 26.28 -13.53
C PRO A 96 -2.51 25.82 -14.43
N ASP A 97 -2.57 26.32 -15.67
CA ASP A 97 -3.64 26.02 -16.62
C ASP A 97 -3.32 24.81 -17.54
N ASP A 98 -2.08 24.29 -17.51
CA ASP A 98 -1.73 23.07 -18.23
C ASP A 98 -2.06 21.83 -17.39
N PRO A 99 -2.97 20.93 -17.85
CA PRO A 99 -3.25 19.67 -17.15
C PRO A 99 -2.10 18.67 -17.24
N GLY A 100 -1.13 18.85 -18.14
CA GLY A 100 -0.05 17.89 -18.38
C GLY A 100 0.79 17.58 -17.13
N PRO A 101 1.34 18.58 -16.44
CA PRO A 101 2.09 18.39 -15.19
C PRO A 101 1.28 17.72 -14.08
N LEU A 102 -0.01 18.06 -13.93
CA LEU A 102 -0.91 17.40 -12.98
C LEU A 102 -1.05 15.91 -13.28
N ILE A 103 -1.21 15.54 -14.56
CA ILE A 103 -1.32 14.13 -14.96
C ILE A 103 -0.01 13.38 -14.67
N GLY A 104 1.13 14.00 -14.95
CA GLY A 104 2.45 13.42 -14.66
C GLY A 104 2.67 13.22 -13.17
N ARG A 105 2.33 14.23 -12.34
CA ARG A 105 2.45 14.17 -10.89
C ARG A 105 1.49 13.15 -10.29
N GLY A 106 0.24 13.16 -10.72
CA GLY A 106 -0.76 12.18 -10.33
C GLY A 106 -0.31 10.74 -10.63
N TRP A 107 0.31 10.50 -11.81
CA TRP A 107 0.87 9.20 -12.12
C TRP A 107 2.04 8.81 -11.21
N ALA A 108 2.92 9.76 -10.87
CA ALA A 108 3.98 9.52 -9.89
C ALA A 108 3.40 9.16 -8.51
N TYR A 109 2.31 9.81 -8.07
CA TYR A 109 1.59 9.44 -6.85
C TYR A 109 1.00 8.03 -6.92
N VAL A 110 0.39 7.63 -8.05
CA VAL A 110 -0.08 6.25 -8.27
C VAL A 110 1.05 5.24 -8.09
N GLN A 111 2.23 5.51 -8.65
CA GLN A 111 3.39 4.62 -8.51
C GLN A 111 3.90 4.53 -7.06
N LYS A 112 3.61 5.53 -6.25
CA LYS A 112 3.92 5.52 -4.81
C LYS A 112 2.80 4.92 -3.95
N GLY A 113 1.63 4.63 -4.52
CA GLY A 113 0.45 4.15 -3.79
C GLY A 113 -0.36 5.25 -3.11
N ASP A 114 -0.10 6.52 -3.45
CA ASP A 114 -0.82 7.67 -2.92
C ASP A 114 -2.00 8.03 -3.83
N ASP A 115 -3.07 7.24 -3.71
CA ASP A 115 -4.24 7.40 -4.55
C ASP A 115 -4.98 8.70 -4.29
N ASP A 116 -4.98 9.20 -3.07
CA ASP A 116 -5.71 10.42 -2.70
C ASP A 116 -5.13 11.65 -3.41
N ARG A 117 -3.79 11.80 -3.39
CA ARG A 117 -3.13 12.88 -4.10
C ARG A 117 -3.20 12.71 -5.61
N ALA A 118 -3.09 11.47 -6.10
CA ALA A 118 -3.27 11.17 -7.51
C ALA A 118 -4.68 11.54 -8.00
N MET A 119 -5.72 11.18 -7.26
CA MET A 119 -7.11 11.53 -7.55
C MET A 119 -7.35 13.04 -7.56
N ALA A 120 -6.75 13.77 -6.61
CA ALA A 120 -6.83 15.23 -6.57
C ALA A 120 -6.24 15.85 -7.84
N ASP A 121 -5.05 15.40 -8.27
CA ASP A 121 -4.39 15.87 -9.48
C ASP A 121 -5.18 15.52 -10.76
N PHE A 122 -5.68 14.28 -10.88
CA PHE A 122 -6.49 13.90 -12.04
C PHE A 122 -7.82 14.65 -12.10
N ASN A 123 -8.49 14.87 -10.96
CA ASN A 123 -9.71 15.67 -10.88
C ASN A 123 -9.45 17.12 -11.30
N GLN A 124 -8.34 17.71 -10.86
CA GLN A 124 -7.97 19.06 -11.27
C GLN A 124 -7.63 19.14 -12.78
N ALA A 125 -6.91 18.14 -13.31
CA ALA A 125 -6.61 18.06 -14.73
C ALA A 125 -7.89 17.94 -15.59
N ILE A 126 -8.86 17.15 -15.16
CA ILE A 126 -10.15 16.98 -15.82
C ILE A 126 -10.99 18.26 -15.69
N LYS A 127 -10.93 18.96 -14.56
CA LYS A 127 -11.60 20.26 -14.40
C LYS A 127 -11.04 21.32 -15.35
N LEU A 128 -9.71 21.37 -15.53
CA LEU A 128 -9.07 22.27 -16.48
C LEU A 128 -9.41 21.91 -17.93
N ARG A 129 -9.47 20.64 -18.24
CA ARG A 129 -9.78 20.14 -19.59
C ARG A 129 -10.58 18.83 -19.50
N PRO A 130 -11.91 18.86 -19.63
CA PRO A 130 -12.78 17.71 -19.39
C PRO A 130 -12.51 16.46 -20.25
N ASN A 131 -11.92 16.64 -21.43
CA ASN A 131 -11.71 15.56 -22.40
C ASN A 131 -10.23 15.15 -22.52
N VAL A 132 -9.47 15.14 -21.42
CA VAL A 132 -8.07 14.67 -21.42
C VAL A 132 -8.03 13.16 -21.22
N PRO A 133 -7.76 12.36 -22.28
CA PRO A 133 -7.89 10.90 -22.21
C PRO A 133 -6.99 10.26 -21.15
N MET A 134 -5.77 10.78 -20.97
CA MET A 134 -4.82 10.23 -19.99
C MET A 134 -5.25 10.44 -18.55
N ALA A 135 -5.82 11.63 -18.21
CA ALA A 135 -6.32 11.87 -16.86
C ALA A 135 -7.51 10.96 -16.52
N LEU A 136 -8.44 10.83 -17.46
CA LEU A 136 -9.60 9.94 -17.35
C LEU A 136 -9.14 8.47 -17.20
N ASN A 137 -8.26 7.98 -18.10
CA ASN A 137 -7.74 6.62 -17.97
C ASN A 137 -7.05 6.36 -16.62
N ASN A 138 -6.23 7.29 -16.16
CA ASN A 138 -5.48 7.11 -14.93
C ASN A 138 -6.40 7.14 -13.70
N ARG A 139 -7.40 8.03 -13.68
CA ARG A 139 -8.43 8.05 -12.63
C ARG A 139 -9.27 6.78 -12.66
N GLY A 140 -9.69 6.33 -13.84
CA GLY A 140 -10.38 5.05 -14.02
C GLY A 140 -9.57 3.85 -13.52
N THR A 141 -8.23 3.89 -13.66
CA THR A 141 -7.34 2.84 -13.13
C THR A 141 -7.37 2.80 -11.60
N ILE A 142 -7.43 3.97 -10.94
CA ILE A 142 -7.60 4.01 -9.47
C ILE A 142 -8.98 3.45 -9.08
N PHE A 143 -10.07 3.87 -9.76
CA PHE A 143 -11.40 3.33 -9.51
C PHE A 143 -11.46 1.81 -9.69
N LEU A 144 -10.81 1.27 -10.74
CA LEU A 144 -10.70 -0.18 -10.96
C LEU A 144 -10.02 -0.86 -9.77
N ARG A 145 -8.89 -0.33 -9.30
CA ARG A 145 -8.16 -0.87 -8.15
C ARG A 145 -9.00 -0.86 -6.87
N GLN A 146 -9.81 0.18 -6.66
CA GLN A 146 -10.73 0.33 -5.54
C GLN A 146 -12.01 -0.52 -5.67
N GLY A 147 -12.19 -1.23 -6.80
CA GLY A 147 -13.40 -2.01 -7.07
C GLY A 147 -14.62 -1.17 -7.48
N ALA A 148 -14.46 0.13 -7.70
CA ALA A 148 -15.52 1.04 -8.18
C ALA A 148 -15.70 0.87 -9.71
N LEU A 149 -16.19 -0.32 -10.12
CA LEU A 149 -16.17 -0.77 -11.51
C LEU A 149 -16.97 0.13 -12.45
N GLN A 150 -18.12 0.67 -12.01
CA GLN A 150 -18.92 1.56 -12.85
C GLN A 150 -18.20 2.89 -13.10
N SER A 151 -17.64 3.51 -12.06
CA SER A 151 -16.87 4.74 -12.21
C SER A 151 -15.64 4.55 -13.10
N ALA A 152 -15.00 3.38 -13.03
CA ALA A 152 -13.90 3.02 -13.92
C ALA A 152 -14.36 2.93 -15.38
N LEU A 153 -15.50 2.28 -15.66
CA LEU A 153 -16.09 2.19 -17.01
C LEU A 153 -16.42 3.57 -17.56
N ASP A 154 -17.08 4.42 -16.77
CA ASP A 154 -17.47 5.78 -17.18
C ASP A 154 -16.25 6.60 -17.62
N ASP A 155 -15.14 6.49 -16.88
CA ASP A 155 -13.90 7.17 -17.18
C ASP A 155 -13.20 6.57 -18.42
N PHE A 156 -13.12 5.25 -18.55
CA PHE A 156 -12.54 4.62 -19.73
C PHE A 156 -13.36 4.91 -20.99
N ASP A 157 -14.69 4.93 -20.90
CA ASP A 157 -15.57 5.32 -21.99
C ASP A 157 -15.36 6.78 -22.41
N ALA A 158 -15.23 7.69 -21.45
CA ALA A 158 -14.95 9.08 -21.72
C ALA A 158 -13.56 9.26 -22.38
N ALA A 159 -12.56 8.52 -21.89
CA ALA A 159 -11.22 8.52 -22.48
C ALA A 159 -11.23 8.02 -23.93
N LEU A 160 -11.98 6.93 -24.21
CA LEU A 160 -12.08 6.32 -25.54
C LEU A 160 -12.95 7.14 -26.50
N ARG A 161 -13.95 7.89 -26.03
CA ARG A 161 -14.66 8.88 -26.86
C ARG A 161 -13.71 9.96 -27.39
N SER A 162 -12.74 10.38 -26.58
CA SER A 162 -11.77 11.42 -26.96
C SER A 162 -10.59 10.87 -27.74
N ASN A 163 -10.16 9.63 -27.46
CA ASN A 163 -9.10 8.93 -28.16
C ASN A 163 -9.45 7.43 -28.33
N PRO A 164 -10.11 7.05 -29.43
CA PRO A 164 -10.49 5.65 -29.67
C PRO A 164 -9.33 4.66 -29.73
N ASN A 165 -8.10 5.13 -29.96
CA ASN A 165 -6.89 4.30 -30.02
C ASN A 165 -6.06 4.35 -28.74
N LEU A 166 -6.63 4.79 -27.61
CA LEU A 166 -5.92 4.78 -26.34
C LEU A 166 -5.80 3.33 -25.81
N PHE A 167 -4.64 2.74 -26.06
CA PHE A 167 -4.34 1.34 -25.73
C PHE A 167 -4.69 0.95 -24.29
N PHE A 168 -4.21 1.74 -23.31
CA PHE A 168 -4.43 1.43 -21.91
C PHE A 168 -5.91 1.49 -21.51
N ALA A 169 -6.66 2.44 -22.03
CA ALA A 169 -8.10 2.54 -21.74
C ALA A 169 -8.88 1.35 -22.30
N ARG A 170 -8.52 0.86 -23.50
CA ARG A 170 -9.15 -0.35 -24.07
C ARG A 170 -8.81 -1.59 -23.24
N MET A 171 -7.53 -1.77 -22.90
CA MET A 171 -7.11 -2.90 -22.08
C MET A 171 -7.80 -2.89 -20.70
N ASN A 172 -7.81 -1.75 -20.01
CA ASN A 172 -8.43 -1.60 -18.71
C ASN A 172 -9.95 -1.77 -18.77
N ARG A 173 -10.61 -1.23 -19.80
CA ARG A 173 -12.04 -1.45 -20.04
C ARG A 173 -12.35 -2.92 -20.26
N GLY A 174 -11.55 -3.62 -21.08
CA GLY A 174 -11.64 -5.07 -21.26
C GLY A 174 -11.51 -5.84 -19.94
N HIS A 175 -10.60 -5.40 -19.06
CA HIS A 175 -10.44 -5.99 -17.72
C HIS A 175 -11.70 -5.79 -16.86
N VAL A 176 -12.25 -4.58 -16.81
CA VAL A 176 -13.50 -4.32 -16.07
C VAL A 176 -14.67 -5.14 -16.61
N LEU A 177 -14.81 -5.22 -17.93
CA LEU A 177 -15.86 -6.03 -18.56
C LEU A 177 -15.71 -7.52 -18.19
N MET A 178 -14.48 -8.05 -18.15
CA MET A 178 -14.21 -9.42 -17.70
C MET A 178 -14.65 -9.62 -16.23
N ILE A 179 -14.33 -8.69 -15.33
CA ILE A 179 -14.75 -8.75 -13.92
C ILE A 179 -16.28 -8.71 -13.81
N ASN A 180 -16.95 -7.89 -14.60
CA ASN A 180 -18.41 -7.78 -14.70
C ASN A 180 -19.06 -8.97 -15.42
N LYS A 181 -18.26 -9.97 -15.86
CA LYS A 181 -18.70 -11.17 -16.60
C LYS A 181 -19.27 -10.87 -18.00
N ASP A 182 -19.05 -9.69 -18.54
CA ASP A 182 -19.26 -9.39 -19.96
C ASP A 182 -18.03 -9.85 -20.76
N TYR A 183 -17.91 -11.16 -20.93
CA TYR A 183 -16.73 -11.76 -21.54
C TYR A 183 -16.61 -11.47 -23.03
N GLU A 184 -17.76 -11.33 -23.73
CA GLU A 184 -17.75 -11.00 -25.17
C GLU A 184 -17.27 -9.57 -25.39
N GLY A 185 -17.78 -8.63 -24.62
CA GLY A 185 -17.31 -7.25 -24.60
C GLY A 185 -15.83 -7.15 -24.25
N ALA A 186 -15.39 -7.92 -23.25
CA ALA A 186 -13.98 -7.98 -22.87
C ALA A 186 -13.09 -8.46 -24.03
N LEU A 187 -13.42 -9.58 -24.65
CA LEU A 187 -12.64 -10.13 -25.78
C LEU A 187 -12.54 -9.14 -26.95
N LYS A 188 -13.62 -8.41 -27.25
CA LYS A 188 -13.63 -7.37 -28.29
C LYS A 188 -12.66 -6.23 -27.97
N GLU A 189 -12.70 -5.70 -26.74
CA GLU A 189 -11.80 -4.61 -26.33
C GLU A 189 -10.33 -5.05 -26.30
N LEU A 190 -10.08 -6.28 -25.83
CA LEU A 190 -8.74 -6.83 -25.77
C LEU A 190 -8.15 -7.09 -27.18
N ALA A 191 -8.98 -7.54 -28.12
CA ALA A 191 -8.58 -7.70 -29.53
C ALA A 191 -8.20 -6.35 -30.15
N GLU A 192 -8.96 -5.30 -29.89
CA GLU A 192 -8.65 -3.94 -30.35
C GLU A 192 -7.37 -3.40 -29.68
N ALA A 193 -7.15 -3.68 -28.39
CA ALA A 193 -5.91 -3.33 -27.72
C ALA A 193 -4.70 -4.04 -28.36
N GLU A 194 -4.81 -5.33 -28.66
CA GLU A 194 -3.75 -6.08 -29.37
C GLU A 194 -3.47 -5.51 -30.78
N ARG A 195 -4.52 -5.09 -31.50
CA ARG A 195 -4.36 -4.44 -32.82
C ARG A 195 -3.58 -3.13 -32.72
N ILE A 196 -3.81 -2.34 -31.66
CA ILE A 196 -3.12 -1.06 -31.44
C ILE A 196 -1.66 -1.26 -31.05
N LYS A 197 -1.37 -2.21 -30.16
CA LYS A 197 -0.02 -2.53 -29.69
C LYS A 197 0.23 -4.05 -29.63
N PRO A 198 0.59 -4.68 -30.77
CA PRO A 198 0.76 -6.14 -30.84
C PRO A 198 1.90 -6.70 -29.97
N SER A 199 2.89 -5.88 -29.62
CA SER A 199 4.02 -6.28 -28.79
C SER A 199 3.70 -6.37 -27.30
N GLU A 200 2.63 -5.75 -26.85
CA GLU A 200 2.23 -5.72 -25.45
C GLU A 200 1.51 -7.01 -25.04
N ILE A 201 1.94 -7.62 -23.96
CA ILE A 201 1.42 -8.92 -23.52
C ILE A 201 0.19 -8.81 -22.59
N GLY A 202 -0.10 -7.61 -22.07
CA GLY A 202 -1.22 -7.38 -21.13
C GLY A 202 -2.57 -7.85 -21.67
N PRO A 203 -2.98 -7.43 -22.88
CA PRO A 203 -4.25 -7.89 -23.47
C PRO A 203 -4.30 -9.40 -23.68
N GLN A 204 -3.18 -10.03 -24.07
CA GLN A 204 -3.11 -11.49 -24.26
C GLN A 204 -3.28 -12.24 -22.94
N ASN A 205 -2.69 -11.75 -21.83
CA ASN A 205 -2.91 -12.30 -20.50
C ASN A 205 -4.39 -12.24 -20.10
N LEU A 206 -5.01 -11.07 -20.24
CA LEU A 206 -6.44 -10.90 -19.93
C LEU A 206 -7.33 -11.75 -20.84
N ARG A 207 -6.96 -11.92 -22.10
CA ARG A 207 -7.69 -12.77 -23.05
C ARG A 207 -7.60 -14.25 -22.67
N CYS A 208 -6.42 -14.73 -22.23
CA CYS A 208 -6.29 -16.08 -21.69
C CYS A 208 -7.19 -16.28 -20.48
N GLN A 209 -7.22 -15.31 -19.53
CA GLN A 209 -8.09 -15.35 -18.35
C GLN A 209 -9.57 -15.31 -18.75
N THR A 210 -9.95 -14.48 -19.72
CA THR A 210 -11.35 -14.36 -20.19
C THR A 210 -11.83 -15.66 -20.82
N TYR A 211 -11.02 -16.32 -21.66
CA TYR A 211 -11.37 -17.64 -22.20
C TYR A 211 -11.46 -18.72 -21.09
N ALA A 212 -10.56 -18.67 -20.11
CA ALA A 212 -10.63 -19.59 -18.96
C ALA A 212 -11.92 -19.37 -18.13
N ALA A 213 -12.34 -18.11 -17.91
CA ALA A 213 -13.58 -17.78 -17.23
C ALA A 213 -14.84 -18.24 -18.00
N LEU A 214 -14.79 -18.18 -19.35
CA LEU A 214 -15.81 -18.75 -20.25
C LEU A 214 -15.78 -20.28 -20.30
N ARG A 215 -14.83 -20.93 -19.64
CA ARG A 215 -14.56 -22.39 -19.74
C ARG A 215 -14.20 -22.86 -21.15
N GLN A 216 -13.78 -21.96 -22.01
CA GLN A 216 -13.24 -22.25 -23.34
C GLN A 216 -11.76 -22.64 -23.20
N PHE A 217 -11.52 -23.78 -22.56
CA PHE A 217 -10.17 -24.16 -22.11
C PHE A 217 -9.15 -24.34 -23.24
N ASP A 218 -9.59 -24.83 -24.41
CA ASP A 218 -8.67 -25.03 -25.54
C ASP A 218 -8.17 -23.69 -26.09
N GLN A 219 -9.05 -22.70 -26.20
CA GLN A 219 -8.70 -21.35 -26.64
C GLN A 219 -7.81 -20.65 -25.60
N ALA A 220 -8.16 -20.80 -24.31
CA ALA A 220 -7.35 -20.27 -23.21
C ALA A 220 -5.94 -20.89 -23.22
N LEU A 221 -5.82 -22.23 -23.32
CA LEU A 221 -4.54 -22.91 -23.36
C LEU A 221 -3.71 -22.51 -24.59
N ALA A 222 -4.33 -22.32 -25.75
CA ALA A 222 -3.62 -21.85 -26.94
C ALA A 222 -2.96 -20.48 -26.70
N VAL A 223 -3.70 -19.52 -26.12
CA VAL A 223 -3.16 -18.20 -25.81
C VAL A 223 -2.10 -18.26 -24.72
N CYS A 224 -2.37 -18.95 -23.60
CA CYS A 224 -1.42 -19.06 -22.50
C CYS A 224 -0.13 -19.77 -22.92
N ASN A 225 -0.22 -20.87 -23.69
CA ASN A 225 0.97 -21.61 -24.16
C ASN A 225 1.84 -20.74 -25.08
N ALA A 226 1.23 -19.99 -26.00
CA ALA A 226 1.97 -19.07 -26.87
C ALA A 226 2.71 -17.97 -26.08
N LEU A 227 2.11 -17.49 -25.00
CA LEU A 227 2.77 -16.53 -24.08
C LEU A 227 3.92 -17.17 -23.31
N ILE A 228 3.74 -18.38 -22.79
CA ILE A 228 4.75 -19.11 -22.02
C ILE A 228 5.91 -19.55 -22.92
N GLU A 229 5.66 -19.91 -24.17
CA GLU A 229 6.71 -20.23 -25.14
C GLU A 229 7.64 -19.02 -25.38
N LYS A 230 7.06 -17.82 -25.55
CA LYS A 230 7.82 -16.57 -25.70
C LYS A 230 8.50 -16.13 -24.39
N LEU A 231 7.82 -16.31 -23.26
CA LEU A 231 8.23 -15.83 -21.94
C LEU A 231 8.00 -16.94 -20.90
N PRO A 232 8.94 -17.89 -20.73
CA PRO A 232 8.75 -19.10 -19.91
C PRO A 232 8.48 -18.85 -18.42
N LYS A 233 8.76 -17.66 -17.92
CA LYS A 233 8.51 -17.26 -16.51
C LYS A 233 7.40 -16.24 -16.38
N GLN A 234 6.55 -16.10 -17.39
CA GLN A 234 5.42 -15.15 -17.35
C GLN A 234 4.35 -15.63 -16.37
N GLN A 235 4.28 -14.94 -15.20
CA GLN A 235 3.52 -15.41 -14.05
C GLN A 235 2.02 -15.48 -14.30
N TYR A 236 1.43 -14.47 -14.97
CA TYR A 236 -0.02 -14.43 -15.23
C TYR A 236 -0.47 -15.60 -16.13
N ALA A 237 0.26 -15.89 -17.21
CA ALA A 237 -0.07 -16.99 -18.10
C ALA A 237 0.11 -18.35 -17.41
N LEU A 238 1.18 -18.53 -16.62
CA LEU A 238 1.41 -19.76 -15.85
C LEU A 238 0.32 -20.01 -14.81
N VAL A 239 -0.06 -18.98 -14.03
CA VAL A 239 -1.16 -19.12 -13.05
C VAL A 239 -2.46 -19.46 -13.76
N THR A 240 -2.82 -18.76 -14.83
CA THR A 240 -4.06 -19.02 -15.57
C THR A 240 -4.06 -20.42 -16.18
N ARG A 241 -2.93 -20.89 -16.73
CA ARG A 241 -2.81 -22.27 -17.24
C ARG A 241 -2.95 -23.30 -16.11
N ALA A 242 -2.35 -23.04 -14.96
CA ALA A 242 -2.51 -23.89 -13.79
C ALA A 242 -3.97 -23.94 -13.30
N ASP A 243 -4.67 -22.81 -13.29
CA ASP A 243 -6.10 -22.73 -12.95
C ASP A 243 -6.95 -23.56 -13.92
N ILE A 244 -6.62 -23.55 -15.23
CA ILE A 244 -7.29 -24.39 -16.23
C ILE A 244 -7.02 -25.88 -15.98
N TYR A 245 -5.76 -26.28 -15.76
CA TYR A 245 -5.43 -27.67 -15.43
C TYR A 245 -6.15 -28.14 -14.17
N LEU A 246 -6.18 -27.28 -13.14
CA LEU A 246 -6.92 -27.56 -11.91
C LEU A 246 -8.41 -27.79 -12.17
N ALA A 247 -9.04 -26.92 -12.99
CA ALA A 247 -10.45 -27.04 -13.35
C ALA A 247 -10.75 -28.29 -14.18
N LYS A 248 -9.76 -28.81 -14.93
CA LYS A 248 -9.83 -30.09 -15.67
C LYS A 248 -9.51 -31.32 -14.80
N GLY A 249 -9.05 -31.12 -13.56
CA GLY A 249 -8.61 -32.18 -12.67
C GLY A 249 -7.18 -32.69 -12.95
N GLU A 250 -6.44 -32.00 -13.78
CA GLU A 250 -5.04 -32.32 -14.12
C GLU A 250 -4.09 -31.72 -13.07
N LEU A 251 -4.03 -32.34 -11.88
CA LEU A 251 -3.42 -31.73 -10.69
C LEU A 251 -1.89 -31.61 -10.77
N ASP A 252 -1.18 -32.53 -11.44
CA ASP A 252 0.28 -32.50 -11.51
C ASP A 252 0.80 -31.38 -12.43
N PRO A 253 0.27 -31.18 -13.65
CA PRO A 253 0.59 -30.02 -14.45
C PRO A 253 0.27 -28.70 -13.75
N ALA A 254 -0.88 -28.60 -13.07
CA ALA A 254 -1.25 -27.43 -12.31
C ALA A 254 -0.23 -27.11 -11.19
N LEU A 255 0.14 -28.11 -10.41
CA LEU A 255 1.13 -27.98 -9.32
C LEU A 255 2.49 -27.50 -9.85
N LYS A 256 2.93 -28.03 -10.99
CA LYS A 256 4.18 -27.63 -11.64
C LYS A 256 4.18 -26.14 -11.99
N ASP A 257 3.12 -25.64 -12.60
CA ASP A 257 3.01 -24.24 -13.00
C ASP A 257 2.93 -23.30 -11.79
N TYR A 258 2.12 -23.63 -10.76
CA TYR A 258 2.09 -22.84 -9.52
C TYR A 258 3.46 -22.80 -8.83
N ASN A 259 4.16 -23.94 -8.74
CA ASN A 259 5.49 -23.97 -8.13
C ASN A 259 6.51 -23.18 -8.94
N THR A 260 6.40 -23.17 -10.28
CA THR A 260 7.25 -22.34 -11.13
C THR A 260 7.05 -20.86 -10.82
N VAL A 261 5.80 -20.41 -10.67
CA VAL A 261 5.49 -19.02 -10.30
C VAL A 261 6.01 -18.68 -8.92
N LEU A 262 5.77 -19.55 -7.92
CA LEU A 262 6.21 -19.31 -6.54
C LEU A 262 7.73 -19.41 -6.37
N GLY A 263 8.42 -20.12 -7.25
CA GLY A 263 9.89 -20.13 -7.33
C GLY A 263 10.47 -18.80 -7.85
N VAL A 264 9.70 -18.04 -8.65
CA VAL A 264 10.09 -16.71 -9.15
C VAL A 264 9.63 -15.60 -8.21
N ASN A 265 8.40 -15.72 -7.72
CA ASN A 265 7.77 -14.77 -6.80
C ASN A 265 7.09 -15.54 -5.67
N PRO A 266 7.79 -15.74 -4.54
CA PRO A 266 7.25 -16.46 -3.37
C PRO A 266 5.99 -15.81 -2.76
N ASN A 267 5.73 -14.54 -3.11
CA ASN A 267 4.59 -13.78 -2.62
C ASN A 267 3.44 -13.67 -3.63
N ASN A 268 3.41 -14.51 -4.67
CA ASN A 268 2.33 -14.46 -5.64
C ASN A 268 1.01 -14.98 -5.05
N THR A 269 0.12 -14.06 -4.71
CA THR A 269 -1.17 -14.31 -4.06
C THR A 269 -2.04 -15.28 -4.87
N ARG A 270 -2.16 -15.09 -6.18
CA ARG A 270 -2.99 -15.94 -7.04
C ARG A 270 -2.44 -17.37 -7.14
N ALA A 271 -1.13 -17.52 -7.22
CA ALA A 271 -0.50 -18.84 -7.26
C ALA A 271 -0.69 -19.61 -5.93
N HIS A 272 -0.57 -18.92 -4.79
CA HIS A 272 -0.90 -19.51 -3.50
C HIS A 272 -2.38 -19.91 -3.39
N LEU A 273 -3.29 -19.02 -3.80
CA LEU A 273 -4.73 -19.34 -3.80
C LEU A 273 -5.03 -20.59 -4.64
N GLY A 274 -4.54 -20.63 -5.89
CA GLY A 274 -4.77 -21.76 -6.79
C GLY A 274 -4.13 -23.06 -6.29
N ARG A 275 -2.91 -23.00 -5.76
CA ARG A 275 -2.24 -24.18 -5.17
C ARG A 275 -2.95 -24.64 -3.88
N GLY A 276 -3.50 -23.71 -3.10
CA GLY A 276 -4.36 -24.04 -1.97
C GLY A 276 -5.60 -24.85 -2.39
N HIS A 277 -6.30 -24.42 -3.46
CA HIS A 277 -7.41 -25.20 -4.04
C HIS A 277 -6.97 -26.58 -4.55
N LEU A 278 -5.78 -26.68 -5.14
CA LEU A 278 -5.23 -27.95 -5.59
C LEU A 278 -5.00 -28.92 -4.40
N PHE A 279 -4.36 -28.46 -3.33
CA PHE A 279 -4.15 -29.28 -2.14
C PHE A 279 -5.46 -29.66 -1.46
N GLU A 280 -6.47 -28.79 -1.50
CA GLU A 280 -7.81 -29.13 -1.03
C GLU A 280 -8.43 -30.27 -1.83
N GLN A 281 -8.33 -30.26 -3.17
CA GLN A 281 -8.78 -31.38 -4.02
C GLN A 281 -8.00 -32.67 -3.73
N ARG A 282 -6.71 -32.58 -3.40
CA ARG A 282 -5.89 -33.71 -2.95
C ARG A 282 -6.20 -34.16 -1.53
N ARG A 283 -7.10 -33.47 -0.82
CA ARG A 283 -7.41 -33.67 0.60
C ARG A 283 -6.23 -33.42 1.55
N ASP A 284 -5.19 -32.72 1.08
CA ASP A 284 -4.09 -32.25 1.93
C ASP A 284 -4.47 -30.89 2.53
N LEU A 285 -5.34 -30.96 3.55
CA LEU A 285 -5.87 -29.75 4.19
C LEU A 285 -4.79 -28.95 4.95
N ALA A 286 -3.67 -29.57 5.29
CA ALA A 286 -2.56 -28.87 5.96
C ALA A 286 -1.85 -27.93 4.99
N GLN A 287 -1.49 -28.43 3.80
CA GLN A 287 -0.89 -27.62 2.75
C GLN A 287 -1.89 -26.58 2.20
N ALA A 288 -3.15 -26.96 2.01
CA ALA A 288 -4.20 -26.04 1.59
C ALA A 288 -4.31 -24.82 2.52
N ARG A 289 -4.37 -25.05 3.85
CA ARG A 289 -4.41 -23.96 4.84
C ARG A 289 -3.15 -23.10 4.83
N ALA A 290 -1.97 -23.73 4.64
CA ALA A 290 -0.71 -22.99 4.55
C ALA A 290 -0.70 -22.03 3.34
N ASP A 291 -1.13 -22.52 2.17
CA ASP A 291 -1.21 -21.71 0.96
C ASP A 291 -2.29 -20.62 1.05
N TYR A 292 -3.48 -20.93 1.58
CA TYR A 292 -4.52 -19.91 1.78
C TYR A 292 -4.09 -18.83 2.78
N ARG A 293 -3.30 -19.20 3.80
CA ARG A 293 -2.72 -18.20 4.71
C ARG A 293 -1.73 -17.31 3.98
N SER A 294 -0.81 -17.90 3.22
CA SER A 294 0.11 -17.14 2.38
C SER A 294 -0.63 -16.21 1.43
N ALA A 295 -1.64 -16.69 0.69
CA ALA A 295 -2.44 -15.89 -0.21
C ALA A 295 -3.20 -14.77 0.52
N GLY A 296 -3.86 -15.07 1.64
CA GLY A 296 -4.73 -14.13 2.34
C GLY A 296 -4.01 -12.97 3.02
N PHE A 297 -2.72 -13.16 3.36
CA PHE A 297 -1.94 -12.23 4.18
C PHE A 297 -0.59 -11.86 3.55
N THR A 298 -0.41 -12.09 2.25
CA THR A 298 0.76 -11.61 1.52
C THR A 298 0.82 -10.09 1.54
N LEU A 299 1.98 -9.56 1.85
CA LEU A 299 2.26 -8.12 1.77
C LEU A 299 2.65 -7.77 0.33
N ASN A 300 1.90 -6.90 -0.30
CA ASN A 300 2.28 -6.25 -1.54
C ASN A 300 2.24 -4.75 -1.31
N ARG A 301 3.16 -4.03 -1.92
CA ARG A 301 3.21 -2.56 -1.82
C ARG A 301 1.92 -1.90 -2.31
N ILE A 302 1.34 -2.46 -3.36
CA ILE A 302 0.06 -2.03 -3.93
C ILE A 302 -0.65 -3.29 -4.42
N ASP A 303 -1.86 -3.54 -3.96
CA ASP A 303 -2.70 -4.61 -4.49
C ASP A 303 -3.46 -4.11 -5.72
N ASP A 304 -3.41 -4.86 -6.80
CA ASP A 304 -4.36 -4.72 -7.89
C ASP A 304 -5.70 -5.39 -7.52
N ILE A 305 -6.71 -5.19 -8.35
CA ILE A 305 -8.05 -5.74 -8.10
C ILE A 305 -8.02 -7.28 -8.05
N ASP A 306 -7.25 -7.93 -8.92
CA ASP A 306 -7.13 -9.39 -8.95
C ASP A 306 -6.49 -9.94 -7.68
N THR A 307 -5.47 -9.26 -7.17
CA THR A 307 -4.81 -9.60 -5.90
C THR A 307 -5.77 -9.42 -4.73
N THR A 308 -6.54 -8.34 -4.70
CA THR A 308 -7.55 -8.08 -3.66
C THR A 308 -8.64 -9.16 -3.65
N ILE A 309 -9.15 -9.53 -4.82
CA ILE A 309 -10.12 -10.63 -4.98
C ILE A 309 -9.51 -11.95 -4.48
N ALA A 310 -8.28 -12.25 -4.88
CA ALA A 310 -7.61 -13.50 -4.48
C ALA A 310 -7.34 -13.56 -2.97
N LYS A 311 -6.93 -12.46 -2.35
CA LYS A 311 -6.76 -12.37 -0.88
C LYS A 311 -8.07 -12.64 -0.14
N THR A 312 -9.16 -12.05 -0.60
CA THR A 312 -10.48 -12.23 0.00
C THR A 312 -10.93 -13.69 -0.10
N ALA A 313 -10.84 -14.30 -1.29
CA ALA A 313 -11.19 -15.69 -1.51
C ALA A 313 -10.33 -16.65 -0.65
N ALA A 314 -9.03 -16.38 -0.51
CA ALA A 314 -8.13 -17.17 0.32
C ALA A 314 -8.50 -17.11 1.81
N ARG A 315 -8.85 -15.94 2.32
CA ARG A 315 -9.31 -15.75 3.72
C ARG A 315 -10.61 -16.51 3.98
N GLU A 316 -11.56 -16.46 3.06
CA GLU A 316 -12.84 -17.19 3.15
C GLU A 316 -12.60 -18.70 3.16
N ARG A 317 -11.74 -19.22 2.27
CA ARG A 317 -11.40 -20.66 2.23
C ARG A 317 -10.65 -21.10 3.48
N LEU A 318 -9.70 -20.30 3.96
CA LEU A 318 -8.98 -20.58 5.19
C LEU A 318 -9.95 -20.70 6.38
N ALA A 319 -10.91 -19.77 6.49
CA ALA A 319 -11.94 -19.80 7.50
C ALA A 319 -12.82 -21.07 7.38
N ALA A 320 -13.23 -21.45 6.16
CA ALA A 320 -14.04 -22.64 5.92
C ALA A 320 -13.31 -23.96 6.23
N LEU A 321 -12.00 -24.02 6.01
CA LEU A 321 -11.17 -25.20 6.29
C LEU A 321 -10.69 -25.28 7.73
N THR A 322 -10.84 -24.21 8.51
CA THR A 322 -10.54 -24.24 9.94
C THR A 322 -11.71 -24.94 10.63
N PRO A 323 -11.51 -26.13 11.26
CA PRO A 323 -12.61 -26.90 11.82
C PRO A 323 -13.42 -26.06 12.80
N GLY A 324 -14.72 -25.95 12.55
CA GLY A 324 -15.64 -25.41 13.55
C GLY A 324 -15.64 -26.30 14.79
N PRO A 325 -16.07 -25.81 15.96
CA PRO A 325 -16.19 -26.65 17.16
C PRO A 325 -17.23 -27.72 16.88
N GLY A 326 -16.75 -28.91 16.58
CA GLY A 326 -17.58 -30.12 16.73
C GLY A 326 -17.70 -30.39 18.22
N GLY A 327 -18.80 -29.98 18.83
CA GLY A 327 -19.07 -30.30 20.21
C GLY A 327 -19.40 -29.12 21.09
N THR A 328 -20.25 -29.33 22.05
CA THR A 328 -20.69 -28.50 23.19
C THR A 328 -19.54 -28.11 24.16
N GLY A 329 -18.36 -27.74 23.64
CA GLY A 329 -17.19 -27.34 24.41
C GLY A 329 -17.12 -25.83 24.62
N ALA A 330 -16.58 -25.41 25.75
CA ALA A 330 -16.33 -23.99 26.08
C ALA A 330 -15.52 -23.29 24.96
N VAL A 331 -15.90 -22.06 24.61
CA VAL A 331 -15.22 -21.23 23.62
C VAL A 331 -13.73 -21.10 23.98
N ARG A 332 -12.83 -21.61 23.13
CA ARG A 332 -11.38 -21.51 23.34
C ARG A 332 -10.88 -20.12 22.95
N ARG A 333 -10.32 -19.40 23.92
CA ARG A 333 -9.81 -18.05 23.78
C ARG A 333 -8.30 -18.02 24.04
N VAL A 334 -7.52 -17.47 23.11
CA VAL A 334 -6.06 -17.33 23.25
C VAL A 334 -5.65 -15.88 23.04
N ALA A 335 -4.61 -15.44 23.74
CA ALA A 335 -4.07 -14.11 23.57
C ALA A 335 -2.54 -14.10 23.57
N LEU A 336 -1.97 -13.21 22.76
CA LEU A 336 -0.58 -12.77 22.81
C LEU A 336 -0.57 -11.31 23.23
N VAL A 337 0.15 -11.01 24.29
CA VAL A 337 0.26 -9.67 24.87
C VAL A 337 1.72 -9.26 24.87
N ILE A 338 2.04 -8.14 24.23
CA ILE A 338 3.40 -7.67 24.00
C ILE A 338 3.54 -6.26 24.54
N GLY A 339 4.57 -6.02 25.38
CA GLY A 339 4.94 -4.70 25.89
C GLY A 339 6.40 -4.38 25.57
N ASN A 340 6.65 -3.52 24.59
CA ASN A 340 7.98 -3.08 24.22
C ASN A 340 8.25 -1.67 24.78
N GLY A 341 9.14 -1.55 25.75
CA GLY A 341 9.53 -0.28 26.38
C GLY A 341 11.04 -0.03 26.36
N ALA A 342 11.88 -1.08 26.48
CA ALA A 342 13.33 -0.95 26.61
C ALA A 342 14.05 -0.80 25.24
N TYR A 343 13.68 0.24 24.50
CA TYR A 343 14.27 0.53 23.18
C TYR A 343 15.73 0.93 23.28
N ARG A 344 16.56 0.42 22.35
CA ARG A 344 18.03 0.61 22.38
C ARG A 344 18.49 1.84 21.61
N ASN A 345 17.74 2.26 20.60
CA ASN A 345 18.18 3.27 19.63
C ASN A 345 17.23 4.49 19.55
N VAL A 346 16.17 4.49 20.32
CA VAL A 346 15.22 5.61 20.50
C VAL A 346 14.84 5.74 21.97
N HIS A 347 14.11 6.79 22.31
CA HIS A 347 13.68 7.03 23.69
C HIS A 347 12.86 5.83 24.21
N PRO A 348 13.22 5.25 25.38
CA PRO A 348 12.43 4.19 25.99
C PRO A 348 11.07 4.71 26.45
N LEU A 349 10.11 3.79 26.58
CA LEU A 349 8.79 4.05 27.12
C LEU A 349 8.64 3.38 28.50
N ASP A 350 8.04 4.06 29.45
CA ASP A 350 7.96 3.59 30.84
C ASP A 350 6.80 2.60 31.05
N ASN A 351 5.69 2.75 30.34
CA ASN A 351 4.45 2.05 30.64
C ASN A 351 4.15 0.77 29.83
N PRO A 352 4.69 0.51 28.61
CA PRO A 352 4.24 -0.62 27.79
C PRO A 352 4.30 -1.99 28.48
N GLN A 353 5.33 -2.23 29.30
CA GLN A 353 5.46 -3.48 30.05
C GLN A 353 4.46 -3.58 31.21
N HIS A 354 4.10 -2.45 31.84
CA HIS A 354 3.07 -2.38 32.87
C HIS A 354 1.70 -2.66 32.25
N ASP A 355 1.37 -2.01 31.14
CA ASP A 355 0.10 -2.13 30.43
C ASP A 355 -0.10 -3.54 29.92
N ALA A 356 0.94 -4.13 29.33
CA ALA A 356 0.91 -5.52 28.88
C ALA A 356 0.63 -6.48 30.04
N ARG A 357 1.26 -6.29 31.21
CA ARG A 357 0.97 -7.12 32.40
C ARG A 357 -0.47 -6.97 32.87
N GLN A 358 -0.99 -5.74 32.92
CA GLN A 358 -2.35 -5.44 33.32
C GLN A 358 -3.37 -6.12 32.39
N ILE A 359 -3.23 -5.93 31.08
CA ILE A 359 -4.11 -6.55 30.07
C ILE A 359 -4.02 -8.08 30.09
N ALA A 360 -2.80 -8.64 30.20
CA ALA A 360 -2.63 -10.09 30.32
C ALA A 360 -3.31 -10.65 31.59
N GLY A 361 -3.25 -9.93 32.70
CA GLY A 361 -3.95 -10.28 33.94
C GLY A 361 -5.46 -10.33 33.72
N VAL A 362 -6.02 -9.26 33.17
CA VAL A 362 -7.45 -9.15 32.90
C VAL A 362 -7.94 -10.23 31.96
N LEU A 363 -7.22 -10.51 30.87
CA LEU A 363 -7.60 -11.57 29.91
C LEU A 363 -7.63 -12.95 30.57
N ARG A 364 -6.72 -13.25 31.51
CA ARG A 364 -6.76 -14.48 32.30
C ARG A 364 -7.98 -14.51 33.21
N ASP A 365 -8.26 -13.42 33.93
CA ASP A 365 -9.38 -13.29 34.84
C ASP A 365 -10.73 -13.51 34.16
N ILE A 366 -10.90 -13.04 32.93
CA ILE A 366 -12.14 -13.21 32.15
C ILE A 366 -12.19 -14.52 31.35
N GLY A 367 -11.25 -15.45 31.59
CA GLY A 367 -11.32 -16.83 31.13
C GLY A 367 -10.65 -17.14 29.79
N PHE A 368 -9.62 -16.40 29.38
CA PHE A 368 -8.74 -16.83 28.31
C PHE A 368 -7.87 -18.01 28.78
N GLN A 369 -7.90 -19.12 28.04
CA GLN A 369 -7.22 -20.36 28.45
C GLN A 369 -5.71 -20.29 28.21
N THR A 370 -5.27 -19.50 27.22
CA THR A 370 -3.86 -19.27 26.95
C THR A 370 -3.61 -17.77 26.80
N VAL A 371 -2.80 -17.20 27.66
CA VAL A 371 -2.36 -15.80 27.58
C VAL A 371 -0.84 -15.77 27.67
N THR A 372 -0.21 -15.58 26.52
CA THR A 372 1.25 -15.43 26.42
C THR A 372 1.61 -13.97 26.58
N LEU A 373 2.36 -13.65 27.63
CA LEU A 373 2.89 -12.32 27.89
C LEU A 373 4.38 -12.28 27.55
N THR A 374 4.80 -11.33 26.74
CA THR A 374 6.20 -11.11 26.38
C THR A 374 6.51 -9.62 26.40
N ASN A 375 7.75 -9.29 26.78
CA ASN A 375 8.20 -7.90 26.83
C ASN A 375 9.52 -7.75 26.05
N ASP A 376 9.76 -6.54 25.55
CA ASP A 376 11.03 -6.11 24.96
C ASP A 376 11.58 -7.03 23.88
N LEU A 377 10.69 -7.36 22.96
CA LEU A 377 11.02 -8.26 21.87
C LEU A 377 11.96 -7.60 20.86
N THR A 378 13.10 -8.24 20.61
CA THR A 378 13.87 -8.01 19.39
C THR A 378 13.08 -8.46 18.17
N ARG A 379 13.49 -8.04 16.97
CA ARG A 379 12.79 -8.40 15.73
C ARG A 379 12.61 -9.92 15.59
N ASP A 380 13.66 -10.68 15.73
CA ASP A 380 13.61 -12.13 15.59
C ASP A 380 12.67 -12.78 16.62
N LYS A 381 12.75 -12.33 17.86
CA LYS A 381 11.87 -12.78 18.95
C LYS A 381 10.42 -12.41 18.71
N PHE A 382 10.16 -11.27 18.08
CA PHE A 382 8.80 -10.88 17.71
C PHE A 382 8.22 -11.83 16.67
N PHE A 383 8.97 -12.17 15.63
CA PHE A 383 8.54 -13.16 14.64
C PHE A 383 8.36 -14.56 15.23
N GLU A 384 9.26 -15.00 16.12
CA GLU A 384 9.10 -16.27 16.84
C GLU A 384 7.80 -16.29 17.65
N ALA A 385 7.49 -15.21 18.37
CA ALA A 385 6.27 -15.07 19.16
C ALA A 385 5.00 -15.10 18.29
N LEU A 386 5.00 -14.34 17.18
CA LEU A 386 3.88 -14.33 16.23
C LEU A 386 3.67 -15.70 15.58
N HIS A 387 4.75 -16.38 15.21
CA HIS A 387 4.67 -17.72 14.61
C HIS A 387 4.14 -18.77 15.60
N ALA A 388 4.64 -18.75 16.83
CA ALA A 388 4.17 -19.64 17.89
C ALA A 388 2.68 -19.38 18.21
N PHE A 389 2.30 -18.09 18.30
CA PHE A 389 0.92 -17.70 18.57
C PHE A 389 -0.02 -18.08 17.41
N GLY A 390 0.41 -17.96 16.16
CA GLY A 390 -0.37 -18.36 15.00
C GLY A 390 -0.80 -19.83 15.06
N LYS A 391 0.08 -20.73 15.53
CA LYS A 391 -0.24 -22.15 15.74
C LYS A 391 -1.28 -22.39 16.84
N GLU A 392 -1.29 -21.56 17.88
CA GLU A 392 -2.31 -21.62 18.93
C GLU A 392 -3.64 -21.00 18.48
N ALA A 393 -3.59 -19.90 17.70
CA ALA A 393 -4.76 -19.27 17.13
C ALA A 393 -5.54 -20.23 16.20
N GLU A 394 -4.86 -21.10 15.45
CA GLU A 394 -5.52 -22.12 14.61
C GLU A 394 -6.42 -23.09 15.38
N LYS A 395 -6.15 -23.29 16.67
CA LYS A 395 -6.91 -24.18 17.55
C LYS A 395 -7.97 -23.45 18.36
N ALA A 396 -8.05 -22.13 18.22
CA ALA A 396 -8.88 -21.26 19.06
C ALA A 396 -10.14 -20.77 18.32
N ASP A 397 -11.15 -20.42 19.09
CA ASP A 397 -12.32 -19.68 18.61
C ASP A 397 -12.02 -18.17 18.55
N TRP A 398 -11.30 -17.66 19.55
CA TRP A 398 -10.89 -16.29 19.64
C TRP A 398 -9.37 -16.17 19.72
N ALA A 399 -8.79 -15.32 18.90
CA ALA A 399 -7.39 -14.93 18.98
C ALA A 399 -7.31 -13.41 19.16
N VAL A 400 -6.60 -12.99 20.19
CA VAL A 400 -6.39 -11.60 20.52
C VAL A 400 -4.88 -11.33 20.57
N VAL A 401 -4.42 -10.28 19.87
CA VAL A 401 -3.10 -9.71 20.05
C VAL A 401 -3.27 -8.31 20.64
N TYR A 402 -2.58 -8.06 21.75
CA TYR A 402 -2.40 -6.72 22.31
C TYR A 402 -0.92 -6.34 22.19
N TYR A 403 -0.67 -5.13 21.72
CA TYR A 403 0.67 -4.57 21.63
C TYR A 403 0.70 -3.19 22.24
N ALA A 404 1.63 -2.94 23.16
CA ALA A 404 1.98 -1.64 23.68
C ALA A 404 3.44 -1.31 23.33
N GLY A 405 3.71 -0.12 22.80
CA GLY A 405 5.04 0.30 22.36
C GLY A 405 5.02 1.33 21.25
N HIS A 406 6.20 1.56 20.66
CA HIS A 406 6.30 2.43 19.48
C HIS A 406 5.72 1.78 18.22
N GLY A 407 5.07 2.60 17.40
CA GLY A 407 4.62 2.25 16.06
C GLY A 407 4.77 3.45 15.14
N PHE A 408 4.86 3.22 13.84
CA PHE A 408 4.95 4.27 12.84
C PHE A 408 4.39 3.79 11.50
N GLU A 409 4.19 4.72 10.58
CA GLU A 409 3.79 4.43 9.22
C GLU A 409 4.86 4.90 8.23
N ILE A 410 5.16 4.09 7.23
CA ILE A 410 5.95 4.47 6.07
C ILE A 410 5.28 3.92 4.81
N GLY A 411 4.95 4.82 3.88
CA GLY A 411 4.42 4.45 2.58
C GLY A 411 3.09 3.71 2.60
N GLY A 412 2.23 4.03 3.57
CA GLY A 412 0.93 3.37 3.75
C GLY A 412 1.01 2.06 4.52
N VAL A 413 2.21 1.62 4.95
CA VAL A 413 2.40 0.40 5.75
C VAL A 413 2.64 0.77 7.21
N ASN A 414 1.85 0.19 8.10
CA ASN A 414 1.99 0.37 9.54
C ASN A 414 2.99 -0.62 10.11
N TYR A 415 3.92 -0.15 10.93
CA TYR A 415 4.96 -0.96 11.54
C TYR A 415 4.92 -0.87 13.07
N LEU A 416 5.16 -2.00 13.74
CA LEU A 416 5.43 -2.09 15.17
C LEU A 416 6.94 -2.20 15.37
N VAL A 417 7.46 -1.51 16.38
CA VAL A 417 8.89 -1.34 16.58
C VAL A 417 9.45 -2.40 17.55
N PRO A 418 10.36 -3.28 17.11
CA PRO A 418 11.17 -4.11 18.00
C PRO A 418 12.17 -3.26 18.78
N VAL A 419 12.56 -3.73 19.98
CA VAL A 419 13.46 -2.93 20.86
C VAL A 419 14.87 -2.75 20.32
N ASP A 420 15.28 -3.52 19.33
CA ASP A 420 16.60 -3.48 18.67
C ASP A 420 16.59 -2.74 17.33
N ALA A 421 15.44 -2.28 16.83
CA ALA A 421 15.33 -1.54 15.57
C ALA A 421 16.22 -0.28 15.60
N ARG A 422 16.88 0.01 14.47
CA ARG A 422 17.76 1.18 14.31
C ARG A 422 17.21 2.19 13.33
N LEU A 423 16.56 1.71 12.27
CA LEU A 423 15.88 2.47 11.22
C LEU A 423 16.71 3.68 10.76
N ALA A 424 17.94 3.42 10.30
CA ALA A 424 18.84 4.46 9.83
C ALA A 424 18.31 5.15 8.55
N ALA A 425 17.46 4.46 7.80
CA ALA A 425 16.74 4.98 6.65
C ALA A 425 15.32 4.39 6.59
N ASP A 426 14.40 5.09 5.94
CA ASP A 426 13.00 4.65 5.72
C ASP A 426 12.88 3.28 5.03
N LYS A 427 13.76 2.98 4.08
CA LYS A 427 13.84 1.66 3.42
C LYS A 427 14.19 0.50 4.37
N ASP A 428 14.74 0.78 5.54
CA ASP A 428 15.15 -0.24 6.49
C ASP A 428 13.95 -0.77 7.30
N ALA A 429 12.79 -0.12 7.20
CA ALA A 429 11.57 -0.48 7.94
C ALA A 429 11.13 -1.93 7.68
N GLU A 430 11.18 -2.38 6.45
CA GLU A 430 10.81 -3.76 6.07
C GLU A 430 11.75 -4.81 6.68
N ALA A 431 13.04 -4.46 6.83
CA ALA A 431 14.06 -5.34 7.38
C ALA A 431 14.16 -5.30 8.91
N GLU A 432 13.78 -4.19 9.56
CA GLU A 432 14.05 -3.96 10.98
C GLU A 432 12.80 -3.82 11.85
N ALA A 433 11.62 -3.58 11.25
CA ALA A 433 10.35 -3.49 11.97
C ALA A 433 9.42 -4.68 11.65
N VAL A 434 8.26 -4.74 12.29
CA VAL A 434 7.23 -5.76 12.10
C VAL A 434 5.99 -5.10 11.51
N ALA A 435 5.64 -5.45 10.28
CA ALA A 435 4.45 -4.92 9.64
C ALA A 435 3.18 -5.40 10.36
N LEU A 436 2.20 -4.52 10.53
CA LEU A 436 0.94 -4.82 11.23
C LEU A 436 0.18 -5.97 10.57
N GLU A 437 0.28 -6.13 9.26
CA GLU A 437 -0.31 -7.25 8.52
C GLU A 437 0.24 -8.62 8.98
N GLN A 438 1.48 -8.68 9.43
CA GLN A 438 2.07 -9.91 9.99
C GLN A 438 1.43 -10.25 11.35
N VAL A 439 1.08 -9.23 12.13
CA VAL A 439 0.32 -9.40 13.38
C VAL A 439 -1.11 -9.83 13.09
N ILE A 440 -1.77 -9.22 12.10
CA ILE A 440 -3.10 -9.62 11.63
C ILE A 440 -3.09 -11.07 11.12
N ALA A 441 -2.04 -11.47 10.41
CA ALA A 441 -1.87 -12.85 9.96
C ALA A 441 -1.78 -13.85 11.13
N ALA A 442 -1.16 -13.48 12.24
CA ALA A 442 -1.03 -14.33 13.42
C ALA A 442 -2.36 -14.64 14.10
N VAL A 443 -3.36 -13.74 14.07
CA VAL A 443 -4.72 -14.01 14.55
C VAL A 443 -5.59 -14.72 13.52
N GLY A 444 -5.16 -14.77 12.26
CA GLY A 444 -5.94 -15.22 11.10
C GLY A 444 -6.47 -16.66 11.19
N GLY A 445 -5.80 -17.53 11.97
CA GLY A 445 -6.21 -18.92 12.17
C GLY A 445 -7.43 -19.11 13.09
N ALA A 446 -7.84 -18.11 13.87
CA ALA A 446 -8.96 -18.24 14.79
C ALA A 446 -10.31 -18.33 14.05
N ARG A 447 -11.23 -19.11 14.60
CA ARG A 447 -12.47 -19.50 13.93
C ARG A 447 -13.55 -18.43 13.94
N LYS A 448 -13.64 -17.66 15.04
CA LYS A 448 -14.77 -16.72 15.29
C LYS A 448 -14.31 -15.27 15.40
N LEU A 449 -13.51 -14.96 16.41
CA LEU A 449 -13.05 -13.59 16.66
C LEU A 449 -11.55 -13.46 16.44
N ARG A 450 -11.16 -12.49 15.63
CA ARG A 450 -9.79 -12.12 15.31
C ARG A 450 -9.61 -10.65 15.64
N LEU A 451 -8.90 -10.38 16.74
CA LEU A 451 -8.80 -9.04 17.32
C LEU A 451 -7.34 -8.64 17.50
N VAL A 452 -6.99 -7.48 17.01
CA VAL A 452 -5.69 -6.83 17.27
C VAL A 452 -5.96 -5.51 17.97
N ILE A 453 -5.30 -5.28 19.10
CA ILE A 453 -5.42 -4.06 19.91
C ILE A 453 -4.04 -3.41 19.97
N LEU A 454 -3.94 -2.18 19.51
CA LEU A 454 -2.70 -1.44 19.38
C LEU A 454 -2.72 -0.22 20.31
N ASP A 455 -1.98 -0.34 21.39
CA ASP A 455 -1.67 0.75 22.32
C ASP A 455 -0.27 1.27 22.00
N ALA A 456 -0.18 1.90 20.86
CA ALA A 456 1.09 2.36 20.29
C ALA A 456 1.04 3.87 20.04
N CYS A 457 2.10 4.56 20.47
CA CYS A 457 2.37 5.92 20.02
C CYS A 457 2.54 5.92 18.50
N ARG A 458 2.06 6.97 17.87
CA ARG A 458 2.03 7.07 16.40
C ARG A 458 3.09 8.02 15.85
N ASP A 459 3.86 8.64 16.71
CA ASP A 459 4.98 9.46 16.29
C ASP A 459 6.15 8.55 15.94
N ASN A 460 6.69 8.71 14.73
CA ASN A 460 7.87 7.96 14.35
C ASN A 460 9.06 8.38 15.24
N PRO A 461 9.50 7.53 16.18
CA PRO A 461 10.54 7.90 17.12
C PRO A 461 11.90 8.07 16.45
N PHE A 462 12.06 7.59 15.22
CA PHE A 462 13.29 7.69 14.41
C PHE A 462 13.27 8.90 13.47
N ALA A 463 12.16 9.62 13.32
CA ALA A 463 12.04 10.74 12.39
C ALA A 463 13.17 11.78 12.48
N PRO A 464 13.69 12.13 13.66
CA PRO A 464 14.79 13.10 13.78
C PRO A 464 16.14 12.61 13.22
N THR A 465 16.36 11.29 13.16
CA THR A 465 17.67 10.67 12.82
C THR A 465 17.61 9.82 11.55
N MET A 466 16.42 9.47 11.09
CA MET A 466 16.20 8.63 9.92
C MET A 466 16.51 9.39 8.64
N ARG A 467 17.36 8.81 7.79
CA ARG A 467 17.59 9.34 6.45
C ARG A 467 16.39 9.00 5.56
N HIS A 468 15.81 10.02 4.96
CA HIS A 468 14.78 9.85 3.95
C HIS A 468 15.44 9.46 2.64
N THR A 469 15.40 8.19 2.29
CA THR A 469 15.88 7.65 1.00
C THR A 469 14.73 7.55 0.01
N ILE A 470 13.51 7.60 0.52
CA ILE A 470 12.27 7.71 -0.22
C ILE A 470 11.70 9.07 0.22
N GLU A 471 11.52 10.03 -0.71
CA GLU A 471 10.79 11.29 -0.41
C GLU A 471 9.30 10.97 -0.16
N LEU A 472 9.06 10.21 0.89
CA LEU A 472 7.74 10.07 1.46
C LEU A 472 7.56 11.23 2.42
N LYS A 473 6.52 12.05 2.24
CA LYS A 473 5.99 12.73 3.42
C LYS A 473 5.68 11.60 4.39
N LEU A 474 6.52 11.45 5.41
CA LEU A 474 6.11 10.80 6.63
C LEU A 474 4.75 11.42 6.94
N VAL A 475 3.73 10.60 7.08
CA VAL A 475 2.56 11.04 7.82
C VAL A 475 3.14 11.30 9.19
N ASP A 476 3.33 12.57 9.52
CA ASP A 476 4.00 13.00 10.75
C ASP A 476 3.31 12.42 11.99
N LYS A 477 2.09 11.90 11.84
CA LYS A 477 1.28 11.32 12.93
C LYS A 477 0.30 10.26 12.41
N GLY A 478 0.40 9.08 12.96
CA GLY A 478 -0.66 8.07 12.91
C GLY A 478 -0.41 6.87 11.98
N PHE A 479 -1.18 5.80 12.22
CA PHE A 479 -1.22 4.63 11.34
C PHE A 479 -2.14 4.90 10.14
N SER A 480 -1.82 4.39 8.96
CA SER A 480 -2.73 4.41 7.82
C SER A 480 -3.93 3.48 8.06
N ASN A 481 -5.03 3.77 7.37
CA ASN A 481 -6.23 2.96 7.46
C ASN A 481 -5.98 1.59 6.85
N ILE A 482 -6.11 0.54 7.67
CA ILE A 482 -6.17 -0.83 7.18
C ILE A 482 -7.64 -1.24 7.21
N GLU A 483 -8.17 -1.68 6.07
CA GLU A 483 -9.46 -2.38 6.04
C GLU A 483 -9.20 -3.88 6.25
N PRO A 484 -9.32 -4.40 7.48
CA PRO A 484 -9.20 -5.82 7.72
C PRO A 484 -10.39 -6.52 7.04
N GLY A 485 -10.12 -7.66 6.39
CA GLY A 485 -11.18 -8.47 5.78
C GLY A 485 -12.26 -8.87 6.80
N ALA A 486 -13.41 -9.33 6.29
CA ALA A 486 -14.55 -9.72 7.14
C ALA A 486 -14.16 -10.65 8.30
N GLY A 487 -14.62 -10.34 9.49
CA GLY A 487 -14.33 -11.11 10.71
C GLY A 487 -13.05 -10.75 11.45
N PHE A 488 -12.38 -9.68 11.04
CA PHE A 488 -11.26 -9.08 11.76
C PHE A 488 -11.67 -7.73 12.36
N MET A 489 -11.09 -7.42 13.51
CA MET A 489 -11.24 -6.15 14.17
C MET A 489 -9.87 -5.66 14.63
N VAL A 490 -9.53 -4.43 14.32
CA VAL A 490 -8.32 -3.76 14.79
C VAL A 490 -8.73 -2.52 15.57
N VAL A 491 -8.24 -2.42 16.80
CA VAL A 491 -8.50 -1.30 17.70
C VAL A 491 -7.21 -0.53 17.92
N TYR A 492 -7.27 0.76 17.71
CA TYR A 492 -6.17 1.68 17.91
C TYR A 492 -6.43 2.57 19.13
N ALA A 493 -5.42 2.79 19.95
CA ALA A 493 -5.51 3.65 21.11
C ALA A 493 -5.82 5.12 20.77
N ALA A 494 -5.46 5.58 19.57
CA ALA A 494 -5.76 6.94 19.12
C ALA A 494 -6.14 6.96 17.62
N LYS A 495 -6.90 7.99 17.21
CA LYS A 495 -7.35 8.21 15.84
C LYS A 495 -6.18 8.59 14.91
N HIS A 496 -6.36 8.40 13.61
CA HIS A 496 -5.40 8.85 12.60
C HIS A 496 -5.05 10.33 12.77
N GLY A 497 -3.76 10.64 12.85
CA GLY A 497 -3.27 12.02 13.07
C GLY A 497 -3.21 12.46 14.54
N GLU A 498 -3.57 11.59 15.52
CA GLU A 498 -3.50 11.87 16.95
C GLU A 498 -2.43 11.00 17.63
N THR A 499 -1.85 11.48 18.73
CA THR A 499 -0.85 10.76 19.53
C THR A 499 -1.53 9.95 20.63
N ALA A 500 -1.16 8.68 20.80
CA ALA A 500 -1.52 7.91 21.99
C ALA A 500 -0.64 8.37 23.17
N LEU A 501 -1.27 8.69 24.29
CA LEU A 501 -0.57 9.15 25.50
C LEU A 501 -0.01 7.93 26.25
N ASP A 502 1.25 8.00 26.65
CA ASP A 502 1.89 6.95 27.48
C ASP A 502 1.45 7.02 28.95
N GLY A 503 0.95 8.16 29.42
CA GLY A 503 0.51 8.39 30.79
C GLY A 503 1.65 8.76 31.73
N GLU A 504 1.31 9.33 32.90
CA GLU A 504 2.27 9.70 33.96
C GLU A 504 2.34 8.58 35.02
N GLY A 505 3.23 7.58 34.82
CA GLY A 505 3.65 6.66 35.91
C GLY A 505 2.65 5.59 36.41
N GLY A 506 1.49 5.44 35.75
CA GLY A 506 0.43 4.50 36.20
C GLY A 506 -0.16 3.63 35.08
N GLY A 507 0.44 3.65 33.91
CA GLY A 507 -0.06 3.01 32.68
C GLY A 507 -0.68 4.00 31.71
N SER A 508 -0.85 3.59 30.46
CA SER A 508 -1.51 4.41 29.45
C SER A 508 -2.99 4.61 29.78
N PRO A 509 -3.58 5.77 29.43
CA PRO A 509 -5.00 6.01 29.59
C PRO A 509 -5.85 4.93 28.90
N PHE A 510 -5.43 4.49 27.72
CA PHE A 510 -6.13 3.48 26.95
C PHE A 510 -6.09 2.10 27.64
N ALA A 511 -4.91 1.62 28.06
CA ALA A 511 -4.79 0.34 28.76
C ALA A 511 -5.57 0.33 30.07
N THR A 512 -5.53 1.45 30.81
CA THR A 512 -6.22 1.60 32.09
C THR A 512 -7.74 1.49 31.91
N VAL A 513 -8.31 2.22 30.95
CA VAL A 513 -9.75 2.20 30.65
C VAL A 513 -10.14 0.83 30.09
N LEU A 514 -9.39 0.29 29.11
CA LEU A 514 -9.66 -1.02 28.53
C LEU A 514 -9.65 -2.12 29.59
N ALA A 515 -8.68 -2.12 30.51
CA ALA A 515 -8.58 -3.12 31.58
C ALA A 515 -9.75 -3.07 32.58
N ARG A 516 -10.37 -1.91 32.74
CA ARG A 516 -11.59 -1.73 33.54
C ARG A 516 -12.81 -2.26 32.76
N ASP A 517 -13.03 -1.75 31.54
CA ASP A 517 -14.29 -1.90 30.82
C ASP A 517 -14.45 -3.30 30.18
N ILE A 518 -13.36 -3.96 29.83
CA ILE A 518 -13.39 -5.33 29.30
C ILE A 518 -13.99 -6.36 30.26
N LYS A 519 -14.08 -6.04 31.54
CA LYS A 519 -14.71 -6.86 32.60
C LYS A 519 -16.22 -6.70 32.66
N GLU A 520 -16.80 -5.74 31.99
CA GLU A 520 -18.23 -5.49 32.00
C GLU A 520 -19.00 -6.67 31.43
N GLN A 521 -20.04 -7.09 32.18
CA GLN A 521 -20.85 -8.24 31.79
C GLN A 521 -21.90 -7.84 30.74
N LYS A 522 -22.14 -8.73 29.77
CA LYS A 522 -23.18 -8.56 28.75
C LYS A 522 -22.99 -7.34 27.83
N VAL A 523 -21.79 -6.81 27.73
CA VAL A 523 -21.49 -5.76 26.78
C VAL A 523 -20.93 -6.42 25.51
N GLU A 524 -21.60 -6.22 24.38
CA GLU A 524 -21.16 -6.73 23.08
C GLU A 524 -19.88 -5.97 22.65
N ILE A 525 -18.95 -6.66 22.00
CA ILE A 525 -17.58 -6.19 21.74
C ILE A 525 -17.52 -4.84 20.98
N ARG A 526 -18.41 -4.62 20.03
CA ARG A 526 -18.50 -3.33 19.29
C ARG A 526 -18.90 -2.20 20.22
N LYS A 527 -19.91 -2.47 21.04
CA LYS A 527 -20.39 -1.52 22.06
C LYS A 527 -19.34 -1.27 23.15
N LEU A 528 -18.58 -2.31 23.51
CA LEU A 528 -17.49 -2.17 24.48
C LEU A 528 -16.43 -1.16 23.98
N PHE A 529 -15.99 -1.29 22.73
CA PHE A 529 -14.98 -0.36 22.21
C PHE A 529 -15.53 1.04 21.94
N ASP A 530 -16.84 1.22 21.73
CA ASP A 530 -17.47 2.54 21.77
C ASP A 530 -17.39 3.16 23.18
N ILE A 531 -17.66 2.37 24.24
CA ILE A 531 -17.54 2.81 25.64
C ILE A 531 -16.07 3.16 25.94
N VAL A 532 -15.13 2.29 25.62
CA VAL A 532 -13.69 2.54 25.79
C VAL A 532 -13.26 3.82 25.11
N ARG A 533 -13.75 4.08 23.87
CA ARG A 533 -13.46 5.33 23.15
C ARG A 533 -13.93 6.56 23.93
N ASP A 534 -15.18 6.55 24.37
CA ASP A 534 -15.79 7.68 25.05
C ASP A 534 -15.17 7.92 26.44
N ASP A 535 -14.79 6.86 27.13
CA ASP A 535 -14.15 6.93 28.43
C ASP A 535 -12.68 7.38 28.36
N VAL A 536 -11.92 6.92 27.35
CA VAL A 536 -10.56 7.42 27.09
C VAL A 536 -10.61 8.90 26.70
N TRP A 537 -11.54 9.30 25.83
CA TRP A 537 -11.75 10.69 25.44
C TRP A 537 -12.00 11.60 26.66
N THR A 538 -12.82 11.12 27.59
CA THR A 538 -13.11 11.83 28.85
C THR A 538 -11.89 11.84 29.77
N ALA A 539 -11.25 10.70 29.99
CA ALA A 539 -10.09 10.55 30.88
C ALA A 539 -8.90 11.40 30.44
N THR A 540 -8.71 11.57 29.15
CA THR A 540 -7.62 12.37 28.56
C THR A 540 -7.98 13.84 28.32
N LYS A 541 -9.10 14.31 28.86
CA LYS A 541 -9.60 15.69 28.65
C LYS A 541 -9.67 16.04 27.15
N HIS A 542 -10.20 15.11 26.37
CA HIS A 542 -10.39 15.25 24.92
C HIS A 542 -9.09 15.31 24.07
N GLN A 543 -8.01 14.67 24.55
CA GLN A 543 -6.73 14.65 23.84
C GLN A 543 -6.49 13.36 23.06
N GLN A 544 -7.17 12.26 23.42
CA GLN A 544 -6.96 10.96 22.81
C GLN A 544 -8.30 10.29 22.50
N GLN A 545 -8.53 9.91 21.25
CA GLN A 545 -9.74 9.23 20.81
C GLN A 545 -9.39 7.86 20.19
N PRO A 546 -9.65 6.74 20.90
CA PRO A 546 -9.53 5.40 20.31
C PRO A 546 -10.39 5.22 19.07
N PHE A 547 -9.93 4.37 18.18
CA PHE A 547 -10.60 4.11 16.91
C PHE A 547 -10.59 2.62 16.56
N THR A 548 -11.63 2.15 15.86
CA THR A 548 -11.80 0.74 15.51
C THR A 548 -12.00 0.60 14.02
N TYR A 549 -11.27 -0.33 13.40
CA TYR A 549 -11.44 -0.74 12.01
C TYR A 549 -11.91 -2.18 11.89
N GLY A 550 -12.71 -2.44 10.85
CA GLY A 550 -13.30 -3.73 10.61
C GLY A 550 -14.44 -4.05 11.57
N SER A 551 -14.99 -5.24 11.44
CA SER A 551 -16.05 -5.71 12.33
C SER A 551 -15.98 -7.23 12.48
N PRO A 552 -16.32 -7.77 13.65
CA PRO A 552 -16.54 -9.21 13.78
C PRO A 552 -17.70 -9.67 12.90
N PRO A 553 -17.88 -10.99 12.66
CA PRO A 553 -18.97 -11.51 11.85
C PRO A 553 -20.34 -10.98 12.33
N GLY A 554 -21.10 -10.35 11.42
CA GLY A 554 -22.31 -9.58 11.78
C GLY A 554 -23.53 -10.39 12.27
N ARG A 555 -23.44 -11.73 12.25
CA ARG A 555 -24.51 -12.64 12.72
C ARG A 555 -24.24 -13.21 14.13
N GLU A 556 -23.08 -12.95 14.70
CA GLU A 556 -22.70 -13.41 16.05
C GLU A 556 -22.40 -12.21 16.94
N ASP A 557 -22.89 -12.24 18.18
CA ASP A 557 -22.53 -11.31 19.22
C ASP A 557 -21.37 -11.86 20.04
N PHE A 558 -20.38 -11.02 20.31
CA PHE A 558 -19.18 -11.39 21.04
C PHE A 558 -19.14 -10.67 22.38
N PHE A 559 -19.00 -11.42 23.48
CA PHE A 559 -18.93 -10.88 24.84
C PHE A 559 -17.64 -11.35 25.51
N PHE A 560 -16.79 -10.44 25.94
CA PHE A 560 -15.62 -10.81 26.74
C PHE A 560 -16.04 -11.51 28.03
N VAL A 561 -17.07 -10.98 28.66
CA VAL A 561 -17.72 -11.57 29.87
C VAL A 561 -19.18 -11.84 29.54
N ALA A 562 -19.52 -13.10 29.31
CA ALA A 562 -20.91 -13.51 29.19
C ALA A 562 -21.57 -13.39 30.57
N GLY A 563 -22.72 -12.74 30.63
CA GLY A 563 -23.48 -12.69 31.89
C GLY A 563 -23.98 -14.09 32.30
N LYS A 564 -24.10 -14.31 33.61
CA LYS A 564 -24.76 -15.47 34.17
C LYS A 564 -26.22 -15.53 33.80
#